data_9dcba69b1e3c042801cc92b99d1d00e3
#
_entry.id   9dcba69b1e3c042801cc92b99d1d00e3
#
_cell.length_a   1.000
_cell.length_b   1.000
_cell.length_c   1.000
_cell.angle_alpha   90.00
_cell.angle_beta   90.00
_cell.angle_gamma   90.00
#
_symmetry.space_group_name_H-M   'P 1'
#
loop_
_entity.id
_entity.type
_entity.pdbx_description
1 polymer ?
#
loop_
_entity_poly.entity_id
_entity_poly.type
_entity_poly.pdbx_seq_one_letter_code
_entity_poly.pdbx_strand_id
1 'polypeptide(L)' 'MYYIVEITSRGSETFLEGFEDIGEAWDVVSRLRCEARRRRQKVRYEVR' A
#
# COMPACT_ATOMS: atom_id res chain seq x y z
N MET A 1 -5.30 14.86 1.59
CA MET A 1 -4.72 13.88 0.65
C MET A 1 -4.44 12.58 1.38
N TYR A 2 -4.60 11.47 0.69
CA TYR A 2 -4.42 10.13 1.27
C TYR A 2 -3.18 9.49 0.66
N TYR A 3 -2.30 9.01 1.52
CA TYR A 3 -1.05 8.39 1.06
C TYR A 3 -1.07 6.90 1.30
N ILE A 4 -0.55 6.15 0.33
CA ILE A 4 -0.35 4.73 0.48
C ILE A 4 1.02 4.51 1.12
N VAL A 5 1.05 3.76 2.21
CA VAL A 5 2.28 3.46 2.93
C VAL A 5 2.51 1.96 2.89
N GLU A 6 3.69 1.56 2.41
CA GLU A 6 4.12 0.17 2.41
C GLU A 6 4.89 -0.10 3.69
N ILE A 7 4.48 -1.11 4.42
CA ILE A 7 5.10 -1.49 5.68
C ILE A 7 5.68 -2.89 5.55
N THR A 8 7.00 -2.99 5.71
CA THR A 8 7.69 -4.29 5.62
C THR A 8 7.55 -5.06 6.93
N SER A 9 7.94 -6.35 6.90
CA SER A 9 7.94 -7.19 8.09
C SER A 9 8.89 -6.69 9.18
N ARG A 10 9.84 -5.84 8.82
CA ARG A 10 10.79 -5.22 9.75
C ARG A 10 10.24 -3.93 10.36
N GLY A 11 9.08 -3.49 9.91
CA GLY A 11 8.48 -2.26 10.39
C GLY A 11 8.90 -1.00 9.63
N SER A 12 9.67 -1.15 8.55
CA SER A 12 10.03 -0.01 7.71
C SER A 12 8.83 0.49 6.93
N GLU A 13 8.62 1.79 6.93
CA GLU A 13 7.50 2.42 6.23
C GLU A 13 8.01 3.23 5.06
N THR A 14 7.37 3.05 3.90
CA THR A 14 7.70 3.80 2.70
C THR A 14 6.42 4.42 2.15
N PHE A 15 6.43 5.73 1.97
CA PHE A 15 5.32 6.43 1.33
C PHE A 15 5.45 6.29 -0.17
N LEU A 16 4.43 5.70 -0.81
CA LEU A 16 4.46 5.40 -2.24
C LEU A 16 3.82 6.51 -3.06
N GLU A 17 2.55 6.74 -2.89
CA GLU A 17 1.81 7.66 -3.74
C GLU A 17 0.67 8.32 -2.96
N GLY A 18 0.32 9.54 -3.36
CA GLY A 18 -0.78 10.28 -2.75
C GLY A 18 -1.99 10.36 -3.68
N PHE A 19 -3.18 10.34 -3.10
CA PHE A 19 -4.45 10.44 -3.83
C PHE A 19 -5.37 11.42 -3.13
N GLU A 20 -6.14 12.16 -3.91
CA GLU A 20 -7.15 13.06 -3.35
C GLU A 20 -8.40 12.30 -2.94
N ASP A 21 -8.70 11.20 -3.63
CA ASP A 21 -9.87 10.37 -3.37
C ASP A 21 -9.47 9.09 -2.66
N ILE A 22 -10.09 8.86 -1.50
CA ILE A 22 -9.80 7.66 -0.70
C ILE A 22 -10.17 6.38 -1.45
N GLY A 23 -11.21 6.41 -2.29
CA GLY A 23 -11.59 5.26 -3.10
C GLY A 23 -10.50 4.85 -4.07
N GLU A 24 -9.86 5.83 -4.71
CA GLU A 24 -8.74 5.56 -5.61
C GLU A 24 -7.56 4.96 -4.86
N ALA A 25 -7.28 5.48 -3.65
CA ALA A 25 -6.20 4.95 -2.83
C ALA A 25 -6.44 3.47 -2.51
N TRP A 26 -7.65 3.13 -2.10
CA TRP A 26 -7.99 1.74 -1.77
C TRP A 26 -7.96 0.81 -2.98
N ASP A 27 -8.33 1.29 -4.16
CA ASP A 27 -8.23 0.50 -5.40
C ASP A 27 -6.78 0.13 -5.67
N VAL A 28 -5.87 1.08 -5.51
CA VAL A 28 -4.44 0.83 -5.72
C VAL A 28 -3.91 -0.12 -4.65
N VAL A 29 -4.31 0.05 -3.39
CA VAL A 29 -3.92 -0.86 -2.31
C VAL A 29 -4.34 -2.30 -2.63
N SER A 30 -5.56 -2.48 -3.14
CA SER A 30 -6.04 -3.81 -3.53
C SER A 30 -5.14 -4.46 -4.57
N ARG A 31 -4.73 -3.69 -5.57
CA ARG A 31 -3.82 -4.19 -6.61
C ARG A 31 -2.44 -4.54 -6.02
N LEU A 32 -1.91 -3.66 -5.20
CA LEU A 32 -0.60 -3.89 -4.58
C LEU A 32 -0.61 -5.13 -3.69
N ARG A 33 -1.69 -5.35 -2.96
CA ARG A 33 -1.86 -6.55 -2.15
C ARG A 33 -1.84 -7.81 -3.00
N CYS A 34 -2.54 -7.79 -4.13
CA CYS A 34 -2.56 -8.92 -5.05
C CYS A 34 -1.17 -9.22 -5.61
N GLU A 35 -0.44 -8.18 -6.02
CA GLU A 35 0.90 -8.34 -6.53
C GLU A 35 1.87 -8.87 -5.48
N ALA A 36 1.79 -8.33 -4.26
CA ALA A 36 2.63 -8.77 -3.17
C ALA A 36 2.37 -10.25 -2.84
N ARG A 37 1.10 -10.68 -2.88
CA ARG A 37 0.74 -12.07 -2.65
C ARG A 37 1.31 -12.98 -3.72
N ARG A 38 1.26 -12.55 -4.99
CA ARG A 38 1.85 -13.32 -6.09
C ARG A 38 3.36 -13.48 -5.93
N ARG A 39 4.03 -12.43 -5.47
CA ARG A 39 5.48 -12.43 -5.27
C ARG A 39 5.88 -13.00 -3.92
N ARG A 40 4.91 -13.41 -3.11
CA ARG A 40 5.13 -13.93 -1.76
C ARG A 40 5.91 -12.96 -0.87
N GLN A 41 5.67 -11.67 -1.06
CA GLN A 41 6.26 -10.63 -0.24
C GLN A 41 5.47 -10.45 1.04
N LYS A 42 6.18 -10.29 2.15
CA LYS A 42 5.54 -10.05 3.45
C LYS A 42 5.51 -8.55 3.73
N VAL A 43 4.61 -7.86 3.05
CA VAL A 43 4.42 -6.43 3.23
C VAL A 43 2.95 -6.14 3.49
N ARG A 44 2.70 -5.02 4.17
CA ARG A 44 1.36 -4.51 4.37
C ARG A 44 1.25 -3.14 3.73
N TYR A 45 0.04 -2.76 3.40
CA TYR A 45 -0.24 -1.44 2.86
C TYR A 45 -1.30 -0.75 3.70
N GLU A 46 -1.09 0.52 3.99
CA GLU A 46 -2.03 1.34 4.72
C GLU A 46 -2.31 2.62 3.94
N VAL A 47 -3.48 3.21 4.18
CA VAL A 47 -3.84 4.52 3.66
C VAL A 47 -3.79 5.49 4.84
N ARG A 48 -3.00 6.56 4.71
CA ARG A 48 -2.84 7.59 5.74
C ARG A 48 -3.12 8.98 5.25
#